data_a7db20e7a101756a42795cfd8b7b91a5
#
_entry.id   a7db20e7a101756a42795cfd8b7b91a5
#
_cell.length_a   1.000
_cell.length_b   1.000
_cell.length_c   1.000
_cell.angle_alpha   90.00
_cell.angle_beta   90.00
_cell.angle_gamma   90.00
#
_symmetry.space_group_name_H-M   'P 1'
#
loop_
_entity.id
_entity.type
_entity.pdbx_description
1 polymer ?
#
loop_
_entity_poly.entity_id
_entity_poly.type
_entity_poly.pdbx_seq_one_letter_code
_entity_poly.pdbx_strand_id
1 'polypeptide(L)'
;MRCTLLKHGAQASDIYTVQVPGSFELPAGARLLAGKQKLDAVICLGCVIKGETSHNEYINHAVATGLTNLSIASGQPFIFGVLTPDNEAQALDRAGGKHGNKGVEAATTAIRMAALKKELTDKTKIGF
;
A
#
# COMPACT_ATOMS: atom_id res chain seq x y z
N MET A 1 0.08 -10.70 2.85
CA MET A 1 0.76 -9.82 1.88
C MET A 1 2.11 -10.36 1.40
N ARG A 2 3.05 -10.58 2.29
CA ARG A 2 4.38 -11.08 1.93
C ARG A 2 4.32 -12.41 1.17
N CYS A 3 3.47 -13.33 1.63
CA CYS A 3 3.26 -14.62 0.96
C CYS A 3 2.76 -14.45 -0.47
N THR A 4 1.86 -13.51 -0.70
CA THR A 4 1.33 -13.23 -2.04
C THR A 4 2.42 -12.74 -2.97
N LEU A 5 3.27 -11.83 -2.50
CA LEU A 5 4.39 -11.33 -3.29
C LEU A 5 5.36 -12.46 -3.65
N LEU A 6 5.69 -13.32 -2.70
CA LEU A 6 6.58 -14.46 -2.94
C LEU A 6 6.00 -15.45 -3.95
N LYS A 7 4.69 -15.71 -3.88
CA LYS A 7 4.01 -16.58 -4.85
C LYS A 7 4.07 -16.04 -6.28
N HIS A 8 4.16 -14.73 -6.44
CA HIS A 8 4.22 -14.08 -7.75
C HIS A 8 5.64 -13.77 -8.21
N GLY A 9 6.63 -14.38 -7.59
CA GLY A 9 8.01 -14.32 -8.05
C GLY A 9 8.90 -13.29 -7.37
N ALA A 10 8.41 -12.55 -6.40
CA ALA A 10 9.27 -11.64 -5.63
C ALA A 10 10.23 -12.44 -4.76
N GLN A 11 11.47 -11.99 -4.67
CA GLN A 11 12.45 -12.61 -3.79
C GLN A 11 12.38 -11.95 -2.40
N ALA A 12 12.58 -12.74 -1.35
CA ALA A 12 12.53 -12.23 0.02
C ALA A 12 13.51 -11.08 0.24
N SER A 13 14.67 -11.12 -0.40
CA SER A 13 15.70 -10.08 -0.32
C SER A 13 15.27 -8.75 -0.96
N ASP A 14 14.25 -8.76 -1.81
CA ASP A 14 13.74 -7.58 -2.48
C ASP A 14 12.55 -6.96 -1.75
N ILE A 15 12.12 -7.55 -0.65
CA ILE A 15 11.00 -7.05 0.16
C ILE A 15 11.56 -6.36 1.40
N TYR A 16 11.37 -5.04 1.47
CA TYR A 16 11.81 -4.22 2.59
C TYR A 16 10.59 -3.86 3.45
N THR A 17 10.69 -4.10 4.75
CA THR A 17 9.60 -3.83 5.68
C THR A 17 10.06 -2.89 6.78
N VAL A 18 9.32 -1.82 6.98
CA VAL A 18 9.54 -0.88 8.09
C VAL A 18 8.22 -0.65 8.82
N GLN A 19 8.31 -0.32 10.09
CA GLN A 19 7.16 0.01 10.90
C GLN A 19 7.14 1.50 11.19
N VAL A 20 5.93 2.07 11.22
CA VAL A 20 5.71 3.47 11.58
C VAL A 20 4.84 3.52 12.84
N PRO A 21 4.86 4.63 13.60
CA PRO A 21 4.13 4.72 14.88
C PRO A 21 2.62 4.55 14.75
N GLY A 22 2.03 5.00 13.66
CA GLY A 22 0.59 4.87 13.42
C GLY A 22 0.26 5.07 11.96
N SER A 23 -1.02 4.89 11.61
CA SER A 23 -1.46 5.00 10.21
C SER A 23 -1.22 6.39 9.63
N PHE A 24 -1.33 7.43 10.44
CA PHE A 24 -1.09 8.80 9.99
C PHE A 24 0.33 9.00 9.45
N GLU A 25 1.30 8.24 9.96
CA GLU A 25 2.71 8.34 9.58
C GLU A 25 3.06 7.51 8.35
N LEU A 26 2.09 6.77 7.77
CA LEU A 26 2.34 5.95 6.58
C LEU A 26 2.86 6.74 5.38
N PRO A 27 2.28 7.89 5.01
CA PRO A 27 2.81 8.65 3.87
C PRO A 27 4.26 9.09 4.09
N ALA A 28 4.60 9.58 5.28
CA ALA A 28 5.96 9.99 5.58
C ALA A 28 6.92 8.81 5.56
N GLY A 29 6.53 7.69 6.19
CA GLY A 29 7.34 6.47 6.20
C GLY A 29 7.56 5.92 4.79
N ALA A 30 6.52 5.93 3.97
CA ALA A 30 6.59 5.49 2.57
C ALA A 30 7.56 6.35 1.77
N ARG A 31 7.50 7.67 1.95
CA ARG A 31 8.42 8.59 1.27
C ARG A 31 9.88 8.37 1.68
N LEU A 32 10.10 8.17 2.98
CA LEU A 32 11.45 7.90 3.51
C LEU A 32 12.01 6.59 2.95
N LEU A 33 11.20 5.54 2.93
CA LEU A 33 11.62 4.25 2.41
C LEU A 33 11.92 4.33 0.92
N ALA A 34 11.07 4.98 0.14
CA ALA A 34 11.24 5.15 -1.30
C ALA A 34 12.48 6.00 -1.63
N GLY A 35 12.86 6.91 -0.73
CA GLY A 35 14.07 7.71 -0.90
C GLY A 35 15.35 6.95 -0.62
N LYS A 36 15.28 5.90 0.19
CA LYS A 36 16.43 5.08 0.58
C LYS A 36 16.67 3.91 -0.37
N GLN A 37 15.61 3.32 -0.88
CA GLN A 37 15.67 2.12 -1.71
C GLN A 37 15.03 2.39 -3.07
N LYS A 38 15.58 1.77 -4.11
CA LYS A 38 14.94 1.76 -5.42
C LYS A 38 13.88 0.67 -5.42
N LEU A 39 12.62 1.08 -5.47
CA LEU A 39 11.49 0.17 -5.32
C LEU A 39 10.56 0.25 -6.53
N ASP A 40 9.87 -0.86 -6.82
CA ASP A 40 8.86 -0.92 -7.88
C ASP A 40 7.49 -0.44 -7.38
N ALA A 41 7.21 -0.63 -6.11
CA ALA A 41 5.99 -0.17 -5.45
C ALA A 41 6.20 -0.10 -3.94
N VAL A 42 5.41 0.71 -3.27
CA VAL A 42 5.40 0.80 -1.81
C VAL A 42 3.99 0.47 -1.35
N ILE A 43 3.87 -0.51 -0.46
CA ILE A 43 2.60 -0.93 0.11
C ILE A 43 2.49 -0.42 1.53
N CYS A 44 1.42 0.31 1.82
CA CYS A 44 1.17 0.85 3.15
C CYS A 44 0.02 0.08 3.79
N LEU A 45 0.31 -0.66 4.84
CA LEU A 45 -0.66 -1.45 5.57
C LEU A 45 -0.97 -0.81 6.91
N GLY A 46 -2.23 -0.72 7.25
CA GLY A 46 -2.65 -0.17 8.52
C GLY A 46 -4.11 -0.50 8.81
N CYS A 47 -4.54 -0.11 9.99
CA CYS A 47 -5.93 -0.29 10.41
C CYS A 47 -6.32 0.89 11.29
N VAL A 48 -7.39 1.59 10.91
CA VAL A 48 -7.93 2.70 11.68
C VAL A 48 -9.37 2.36 12.03
N ILE A 49 -9.57 1.91 13.27
CA ILE A 49 -10.89 1.53 13.77
C ILE A 49 -11.63 2.79 14.21
N LYS A 50 -12.90 2.89 13.83
CA LYS A 50 -13.74 4.02 14.19
C LYS A 50 -13.91 4.12 15.72
N GLY A 51 -13.59 5.28 16.27
CA GLY A 51 -13.80 5.60 17.67
C GLY A 51 -15.08 6.40 17.88
N GLU A 52 -15.19 7.04 19.04
CA GLU A 52 -16.34 7.87 19.40
C GLU A 52 -16.35 9.22 18.67
N THR A 53 -15.22 9.61 18.07
CA THR A 53 -15.07 10.88 17.35
C THR A 53 -14.82 10.61 15.88
N SER A 54 -14.82 11.66 15.06
CA SER A 54 -14.50 11.56 13.63
C SER A 54 -13.00 11.52 13.34
N HIS A 55 -12.17 11.26 14.35
CA HIS A 55 -10.70 11.20 14.23
C HIS A 55 -10.25 10.22 13.15
N ASN A 56 -10.91 9.06 13.05
CA ASN A 56 -10.62 8.07 12.03
C ASN A 56 -10.79 8.61 10.60
N GLU A 57 -11.78 9.46 10.38
CA GLU A 57 -12.03 10.06 9.07
C GLU A 57 -10.89 10.98 8.65
N TYR A 58 -10.42 11.82 9.58
CA TYR A 58 -9.29 12.72 9.31
C TYR A 58 -8.02 11.95 8.98
N ILE A 59 -7.73 10.88 9.73
CA ILE A 59 -6.56 10.04 9.47
C ILE A 59 -6.68 9.38 8.10
N ASN A 60 -7.84 8.79 7.80
CA ASN A 60 -8.06 8.09 6.53
C ASN A 60 -7.92 9.03 5.33
N HIS A 61 -8.51 10.22 5.42
CA HIS A 61 -8.37 11.23 4.36
C HIS A 61 -6.92 11.69 4.20
N ALA A 62 -6.22 11.93 5.31
CA ALA A 62 -4.84 12.37 5.27
C ALA A 62 -3.94 11.32 4.62
N VAL A 63 -4.09 10.06 5.00
CA VAL A 63 -3.31 8.96 4.45
C VAL A 63 -3.62 8.76 2.97
N ALA A 64 -4.89 8.69 2.60
CA ALA A 64 -5.30 8.50 1.22
C ALA A 64 -4.79 9.63 0.33
N THR A 65 -4.96 10.87 0.75
CA THR A 65 -4.50 12.05 0.03
C THR A 65 -2.97 12.06 -0.07
N GLY A 66 -2.29 11.77 1.04
CA GLY A 66 -0.82 11.73 1.06
C GLY A 66 -0.24 10.70 0.11
N LEU A 67 -0.77 9.50 0.11
CA LEU A 67 -0.30 8.44 -0.78
C LEU A 67 -0.62 8.73 -2.25
N THR A 68 -1.80 9.28 -2.53
CA THR A 68 -2.18 9.70 -3.87
C THR A 68 -1.22 10.76 -4.39
N ASN A 69 -0.92 11.76 -3.59
CA ASN A 69 0.02 12.83 -3.96
C ASN A 69 1.42 12.30 -4.22
N LEU A 70 1.89 11.38 -3.37
CA LEU A 70 3.18 10.73 -3.57
C LEU A 70 3.23 9.95 -4.88
N SER A 71 2.17 9.21 -5.19
CA SER A 71 2.10 8.42 -6.42
C SER A 71 2.16 9.32 -7.65
N ILE A 72 1.38 10.39 -7.66
CA ILE A 72 1.32 11.33 -8.78
C ILE A 72 2.64 12.08 -8.95
N ALA A 73 3.20 12.58 -7.85
CA ALA A 73 4.42 13.41 -7.89
C ALA A 73 5.65 12.60 -8.29
N SER A 74 5.75 11.35 -7.85
CA SER A 74 6.94 10.51 -8.09
C SER A 74 6.81 9.59 -9.29
N GLY A 75 5.59 9.34 -9.77
CA GLY A 75 5.35 8.33 -10.79
C GLY A 75 5.55 6.91 -10.28
N GLN A 76 5.65 6.71 -8.98
CA GLN A 76 5.84 5.41 -8.35
C GLN A 76 4.54 4.98 -7.67
N PRO A 77 4.17 3.69 -7.78
CA PRO A 77 2.95 3.22 -7.10
C PRO A 77 3.11 3.20 -5.58
N PHE A 78 2.21 3.91 -4.89
CA PHE A 78 2.07 3.85 -3.45
C PHE A 78 0.68 3.28 -3.17
N ILE A 79 0.63 2.10 -2.59
CA ILE A 79 -0.60 1.30 -2.47
C ILE A 79 -1.24 1.51 -1.10
N PHE A 80 -2.51 1.88 -1.12
CA PHE A 80 -3.31 2.08 0.08
C PHE A 80 -3.90 0.74 0.55
N GLY A 81 -3.31 0.17 1.59
CA GLY A 81 -3.76 -1.08 2.20
C GLY A 81 -4.26 -0.87 3.63
N VAL A 82 -4.99 0.22 3.87
CA VAL A 82 -5.46 0.57 5.21
C VAL A 82 -6.92 0.15 5.36
N LEU A 83 -7.18 -0.67 6.40
CA LEU A 83 -8.53 -1.01 6.80
C LEU A 83 -9.16 0.15 7.57
N THR A 84 -10.43 0.43 7.28
CA THR A 84 -11.16 1.51 7.92
C THR A 84 -12.48 1.00 8.50
N PRO A 85 -12.43 -0.03 9.37
CA PRO A 85 -13.63 -0.66 9.90
C PRO A 85 -14.27 0.15 11.02
N ASP A 86 -15.55 -0.10 11.27
CA ASP A 86 -16.26 0.52 12.40
C ASP A 86 -15.88 -0.14 13.72
N ASN A 87 -15.45 -1.40 13.70
CA ASN A 87 -15.10 -2.15 14.89
C ASN A 87 -14.04 -3.22 14.58
N GLU A 88 -13.53 -3.85 15.63
CA GLU A 88 -12.48 -4.86 15.54
C GLU A 88 -12.91 -6.11 14.77
N ALA A 89 -14.17 -6.51 14.93
CA ALA A 89 -14.70 -7.68 14.22
C ALA A 89 -14.67 -7.47 12.70
N GLN A 90 -15.05 -6.28 12.23
CA GLN A 90 -14.94 -5.93 10.81
C GLN A 90 -13.50 -5.92 10.34
N ALA A 91 -12.56 -5.45 11.17
CA ALA A 91 -11.15 -5.45 10.84
C ALA A 91 -10.66 -6.88 10.62
N LEU A 92 -10.99 -7.80 11.51
CA LEU A 92 -10.60 -9.20 11.39
C LEU A 92 -11.20 -9.85 10.14
N ASP A 93 -12.45 -9.55 9.82
CA ASP A 93 -13.12 -10.09 8.64
C ASP A 93 -12.41 -9.71 7.34
N ARG A 94 -11.81 -8.54 7.29
CA ARG A 94 -11.11 -8.02 6.11
C ARG A 94 -9.61 -8.31 6.10
N ALA A 95 -9.09 -8.84 7.20
CA ALA A 95 -7.69 -9.20 7.35
C ALA A 95 -7.45 -10.70 7.19
N GLY A 96 -8.28 -11.39 6.41
CA GLY A 96 -8.17 -12.82 6.16
C GLY A 96 -9.37 -13.62 6.69
N GLY A 97 -10.40 -12.93 7.21
CA GLY A 97 -11.61 -13.55 7.65
C GLY A 97 -12.70 -13.59 6.57
N LYS A 98 -13.93 -13.32 6.98
CA LYS A 98 -15.15 -13.51 6.20
C LYS A 98 -15.22 -12.68 4.91
N HIS A 99 -14.67 -11.46 4.90
CA HIS A 99 -14.74 -10.52 3.78
C HIS A 99 -13.41 -10.36 3.04
N GLY A 100 -12.56 -11.38 3.08
CA GLY A 100 -11.33 -11.41 2.31
C GLY A 100 -10.09 -10.95 3.08
N ASN A 101 -9.07 -10.57 2.35
CA ASN A 101 -7.78 -10.22 2.92
C ASN A 101 -7.23 -8.96 2.23
N LYS A 102 -7.24 -7.85 2.96
CA LYS A 102 -6.75 -6.56 2.46
C LYS A 102 -5.27 -6.61 2.09
N GLY A 103 -4.48 -7.39 2.82
CA GLY A 103 -3.07 -7.57 2.51
C GLY A 103 -2.85 -8.24 1.15
N VAL A 104 -3.64 -9.26 0.83
CA VAL A 104 -3.58 -9.93 -0.47
C VAL A 104 -4.00 -8.97 -1.58
N GLU A 105 -5.06 -8.20 -1.37
CA GLU A 105 -5.53 -7.20 -2.33
C GLU A 105 -4.46 -6.14 -2.58
N ALA A 106 -3.81 -5.65 -1.53
CA ALA A 106 -2.76 -4.65 -1.64
C ALA A 106 -1.56 -5.20 -2.42
N ALA A 107 -1.15 -6.44 -2.15
CA ALA A 107 -0.05 -7.08 -2.86
C ALA A 107 -0.38 -7.24 -4.35
N THR A 108 -1.58 -7.70 -4.67
CA THR A 108 -2.04 -7.86 -6.06
C THR A 108 -2.06 -6.51 -6.79
N THR A 109 -2.54 -5.47 -6.13
CA THR A 109 -2.56 -4.12 -6.70
C THR A 109 -1.14 -3.62 -6.96
N ALA A 110 -0.22 -3.85 -6.02
CA ALA A 110 1.17 -3.45 -6.18
C ALA A 110 1.82 -4.13 -7.39
N ILE A 111 1.59 -5.44 -7.55
CA ILE A 111 2.13 -6.20 -8.68
C ILE A 111 1.58 -5.65 -10.00
N ARG A 112 0.28 -5.41 -10.07
CA ARG A 112 -0.36 -4.86 -11.27
C ARG A 112 0.14 -3.47 -11.62
N MET A 113 0.28 -2.60 -10.61
CA MET A 113 0.75 -1.24 -10.83
C MET A 113 2.23 -1.19 -11.20
N ALA A 114 3.05 -2.03 -10.60
CA ALA A 114 4.46 -2.15 -10.97
C ALA A 114 4.61 -2.64 -12.41
N ALA A 115 3.81 -3.63 -12.81
CA ALA A 115 3.81 -4.15 -14.16
C ALA A 115 3.34 -3.09 -15.18
N LEU A 116 2.30 -2.34 -14.85
CA LEU A 116 1.81 -1.26 -15.69
C LEU A 116 2.86 -0.18 -15.89
N LYS A 117 3.52 0.24 -14.82
CA LYS A 117 4.58 1.22 -14.90
C LYS A 117 5.70 0.74 -15.82
N LYS A 118 6.15 -0.50 -15.65
CA LYS A 118 7.19 -1.09 -16.48
C LYS A 118 6.78 -1.12 -17.95
N GLU A 119 5.55 -1.54 -18.24
CA GLU A 119 5.01 -1.59 -19.59
C GLU A 119 5.00 -0.21 -20.26
N LEU A 120 4.52 0.82 -19.54
CA LEU A 120 4.40 2.17 -20.08
C LEU A 120 5.73 2.90 -20.20
N THR A 121 6.75 2.50 -19.42
CA THR A 121 8.08 3.10 -19.49
C THR A 121 9.04 2.31 -20.39
N ASP A 122 8.65 1.13 -20.85
CA ASP A 122 9.44 0.31 -21.77
C ASP A 122 9.35 0.90 -23.19
N LYS A 123 10.45 1.47 -23.66
CA LYS A 123 10.52 2.12 -24.98
C LYS A 123 10.26 1.18 -26.15
N THR A 124 10.54 -0.12 -25.97
CA THR A 124 10.32 -1.10 -27.04
C THR A 124 8.85 -1.43 -27.26
N LYS A 125 8.00 -1.16 -26.26
CA LYS A 125 6.57 -1.45 -26.32
C LYS A 125 5.71 -0.24 -26.72
N ILE A 126 6.27 0.94 -26.80
CA ILE A 126 5.54 2.16 -27.15
C ILE A 126 5.27 2.27 -28.66
N GLY A 127 5.96 1.47 -29.47
CA GLY A 127 5.60 1.33 -30.88
C GLY A 127 5.90 2.54 -31.79
N PHE A 128 6.80 3.37 -31.40
CA PHE A 128 7.19 4.53 -32.23
C PHE A 128 8.42 4.25 -33.04
#